data_477de9ec1de95e37c5431f9affc533d4
#
_entry.id   477de9ec1de95e37c5431f9affc533d4
#
_cell.length_a   1.000
_cell.length_b   1.000
_cell.length_c   1.000
_cell.angle_alpha   90.00
_cell.angle_beta   90.00
_cell.angle_gamma   90.00
#
_symmetry.space_group_name_H-M   'P 1'
#
loop_
_entity.id
_entity.type
_entity.pdbx_description
1 polymer ?
#
loop_
_entity_poly.entity_id
_entity_poly.type
_entity_poly.pdbx_seq_one_letter_code
_entity_poly.pdbx_strand_id
1 'polypeptide(L)'
;MKDIDKFYDEIIGEDLKRLLDDEDVSEISLNHNGDVFFKKINKINLSTEIFKTNIVISYEKATEILKAVAEYNNIKLEDYHSMREDYRYNDRNNNIISAILPNGERIDGIIEIDGISFRRPMFVIRKKNSVYGAINLFDFCNSKIITENQLGIIKKSLKEYKNIMVVGGSMTGKTSFLNACLREIEEISDVNEKIVVIQNSAGVVAKTSNVVSILSDFDKMSNAINLNKRLRADRLIIDELNDSLGLYELIGRLDNGIGGTIFSVPALNEERGLSKLNSYIEELYNVDEEYINQVETNVNLIVKLYKDKNFEKKAKLFEILGYDKENKKYILIEVGLKETKTEDTLLLKEFEE
;
A
#
# COMPACT_ATOMS: atom_id res chain seq x y z
N MET A 1 8.07 27.97 11.18
CA MET A 1 7.19 26.80 11.36
C MET A 1 5.77 27.35 11.45
N LYS A 2 4.90 27.11 10.44
CA LYS A 2 3.49 27.48 10.55
C LYS A 2 2.94 26.72 11.78
N ASP A 3 2.22 27.39 12.64
CA ASP A 3 1.66 26.79 13.86
C ASP A 3 0.68 25.69 13.45
N ILE A 4 1.04 24.43 13.71
CA ILE A 4 0.27 23.24 13.31
C ILE A 4 -1.08 23.25 14.01
N ASP A 5 -1.10 23.57 15.29
CA ASP A 5 -2.34 23.60 16.08
C ASP A 5 -3.32 24.61 15.51
N LYS A 6 -2.81 25.80 15.15
CA LYS A 6 -3.60 26.84 14.51
C LYS A 6 -4.22 26.38 13.18
N PHE A 7 -3.48 25.61 12.38
CA PHE A 7 -4.01 25.06 11.12
C PHE A 7 -5.21 24.13 11.37
N TYR A 8 -5.12 23.27 12.38
CA TYR A 8 -6.23 22.35 12.68
C TYR A 8 -7.40 23.07 13.35
N ASP A 9 -7.15 24.02 14.21
CA ASP A 9 -8.22 24.73 14.93
C ASP A 9 -8.97 25.74 14.04
N GLU A 10 -8.24 26.51 13.22
CA GLU A 10 -8.85 27.57 12.42
C GLU A 10 -9.27 27.09 11.02
N ILE A 11 -8.44 26.28 10.34
CA ILE A 11 -8.67 25.88 8.94
C ILE A 11 -9.50 24.60 8.87
N ILE A 12 -9.07 23.54 9.53
CA ILE A 12 -9.80 22.26 9.52
C ILE A 12 -11.11 22.39 10.31
N GLY A 13 -11.07 23.03 11.45
CA GLY A 13 -12.19 23.26 12.33
C GLY A 13 -12.46 22.10 13.30
N GLU A 14 -13.13 22.43 14.39
CA GLU A 14 -13.32 21.52 15.54
C GLU A 14 -14.03 20.21 15.16
N ASP A 15 -15.03 20.25 14.30
CA ASP A 15 -15.80 19.07 13.92
C ASP A 15 -14.99 18.03 13.16
N LEU A 16 -14.21 18.45 12.15
CA LEU A 16 -13.31 17.54 11.43
C LEU A 16 -12.12 17.14 12.28
N LYS A 17 -11.61 18.04 13.13
CA LYS A 17 -10.53 17.73 14.06
C LYS A 17 -10.92 16.61 15.01
N ARG A 18 -12.12 16.62 15.58
CA ARG A 18 -12.61 15.51 16.42
C ARG A 18 -12.60 14.17 15.70
N LEU A 19 -12.97 14.13 14.42
CA LEU A 19 -12.87 12.90 13.62
C LEU A 19 -11.43 12.51 13.32
N LEU A 20 -10.54 13.49 13.14
CA LEU A 20 -9.12 13.24 12.97
C LEU A 20 -8.46 12.74 14.24
N ASP A 21 -8.91 13.17 15.42
CA ASP A 21 -8.38 12.73 16.71
C ASP A 21 -8.91 11.35 17.14
N ASP A 22 -10.04 10.88 16.58
CA ASP A 22 -10.60 9.56 16.87
C ASP A 22 -9.71 8.46 16.24
N GLU A 23 -9.02 7.67 17.07
CA GLU A 23 -8.07 6.63 16.62
C GLU A 23 -8.69 5.57 15.72
N ASP A 24 -9.98 5.28 15.84
CA ASP A 24 -10.66 4.26 15.05
C ASP A 24 -11.06 4.77 13.65
N VAL A 25 -11.09 6.09 13.44
CA VAL A 25 -11.38 6.68 12.13
C VAL A 25 -10.17 6.56 11.23
N SER A 26 -10.37 5.99 10.05
CA SER A 26 -9.33 5.79 9.04
C SER A 26 -9.40 6.75 7.86
N GLU A 27 -10.60 7.22 7.54
CA GLU A 27 -10.87 8.10 6.39
C GLU A 27 -12.05 9.01 6.70
N ILE A 28 -11.96 10.25 6.26
CA ILE A 28 -13.04 11.23 6.32
C ILE A 28 -13.30 11.71 4.90
N SER A 29 -14.53 11.74 4.46
CA SER A 29 -14.91 12.22 3.13
C SER A 29 -15.96 13.29 3.19
N LEU A 30 -15.72 14.39 2.48
CA LEU A 30 -16.69 15.42 2.19
C LEU A 30 -17.23 15.23 0.79
N ASN A 31 -18.52 15.03 0.67
CA ASN A 31 -19.20 14.93 -0.62
C ASN A 31 -19.62 16.30 -1.14
N HIS A 32 -19.90 16.37 -2.45
CA HIS A 32 -20.31 17.61 -3.11
C HIS A 32 -21.57 18.29 -2.53
N ASN A 33 -22.39 17.57 -1.81
CA ASN A 33 -23.60 18.12 -1.15
C ASN A 33 -23.33 18.71 0.25
N GLY A 34 -22.08 18.67 0.71
CA GLY A 34 -21.65 19.15 2.03
C GLY A 34 -21.73 18.09 3.13
N ASP A 35 -22.26 16.91 2.84
CA ASP A 35 -22.32 15.81 3.82
C ASP A 35 -20.94 15.23 4.10
N VAL A 36 -20.66 14.99 5.38
CA VAL A 36 -19.42 14.37 5.83
C VAL A 36 -19.67 12.92 6.24
N PHE A 37 -18.86 12.04 5.69
CA PHE A 37 -18.81 10.63 6.03
C PHE A 37 -17.44 10.27 6.60
N PHE A 38 -17.39 9.24 7.44
CA PHE A 38 -16.12 8.69 7.90
C PHE A 38 -16.14 7.17 7.88
N LYS A 39 -14.94 6.60 7.81
CA LYS A 39 -14.74 5.14 7.89
C LYS A 39 -14.08 4.81 9.20
N LYS A 40 -14.62 3.79 9.89
CA LYS A 40 -13.97 3.13 11.02
C LYS A 40 -13.52 1.73 10.65
N ILE A 41 -12.46 1.29 11.29
CA ILE A 41 -11.99 -0.08 11.19
C ILE A 41 -12.47 -0.84 12.41
N ASN A 42 -13.20 -1.91 12.16
CA ASN A 42 -13.54 -2.87 13.21
C ASN A 42 -12.29 -3.69 13.56
N LYS A 43 -11.76 -3.53 14.77
CA LYS A 43 -10.53 -4.20 15.23
C LYS A 43 -10.68 -5.72 15.37
N ILE A 44 -11.92 -6.23 15.45
CA ILE A 44 -12.19 -7.66 15.63
C ILE A 44 -12.05 -8.43 14.31
N ASN A 45 -12.62 -7.91 13.24
CA ASN A 45 -12.68 -8.58 11.94
C ASN A 45 -11.94 -7.84 10.81
N LEU A 46 -11.29 -6.73 11.16
CA LEU A 46 -10.56 -5.84 10.24
C LEU A 46 -11.42 -5.36 9.05
N SER A 47 -12.75 -5.37 9.22
CA SER A 47 -13.67 -4.80 8.25
C SER A 47 -13.67 -3.27 8.35
N THR A 48 -14.15 -2.63 7.28
CA THR A 48 -14.31 -1.17 7.26
C THR A 48 -15.80 -0.86 7.23
N GLU A 49 -16.25 -0.05 8.16
CA GLU A 49 -17.62 0.42 8.27
C GLU A 49 -17.71 1.91 7.93
N ILE A 50 -18.76 2.33 7.23
CA ILE A 50 -18.95 3.70 6.78
C ILE A 50 -20.11 4.32 7.56
N PHE A 51 -19.89 5.49 8.12
CA PHE A 51 -20.86 6.24 8.90
C PHE A 51 -21.10 7.61 8.30
N LYS A 52 -22.36 8.06 8.28
CA LYS A 52 -22.71 9.45 7.99
C LYS A 52 -22.69 10.24 9.30
N THR A 53 -22.15 11.44 9.27
CA THR A 53 -22.20 12.39 10.39
C THR A 53 -23.42 13.33 10.27
N ASN A 54 -23.65 14.13 11.31
CA ASN A 54 -24.55 15.30 11.26
C ASN A 54 -23.80 16.58 10.85
N ILE A 55 -22.49 16.48 10.55
CA ILE A 55 -21.66 17.61 10.14
C ILE A 55 -21.99 17.93 8.68
N VAL A 56 -22.23 19.21 8.41
CA VAL A 56 -22.41 19.76 7.07
C VAL A 56 -21.39 20.87 6.88
N ILE A 57 -20.54 20.73 5.87
CA ILE A 57 -19.51 21.73 5.56
C ILE A 57 -20.00 22.61 4.41
N SER A 58 -19.94 23.92 4.60
CA SER A 58 -20.33 24.88 3.56
C SER A 58 -19.34 24.88 2.39
N TYR A 59 -19.77 25.39 1.24
CA TYR A 59 -18.92 25.59 0.06
C TYR A 59 -17.68 26.42 0.40
N GLU A 60 -17.89 27.55 1.11
CA GLU A 60 -16.82 28.48 1.48
C GLU A 60 -15.78 27.81 2.37
N LYS A 61 -16.23 27.05 3.39
CA LYS A 61 -15.35 26.36 4.32
C LYS A 61 -14.57 25.26 3.65
N ALA A 62 -15.20 24.46 2.79
CA ALA A 62 -14.52 23.41 2.03
C ALA A 62 -13.47 24.00 1.06
N THR A 63 -13.80 25.12 0.41
CA THR A 63 -12.86 25.85 -0.46
C THR A 63 -11.69 26.42 0.34
N GLU A 64 -11.95 26.99 1.50
CA GLU A 64 -10.92 27.51 2.42
C GLU A 64 -9.94 26.41 2.81
N ILE A 65 -10.44 25.24 3.22
CA ILE A 65 -9.62 24.09 3.60
C ILE A 65 -8.70 23.69 2.44
N LEU A 66 -9.25 23.47 1.24
CA LEU A 66 -8.46 23.02 0.09
C LEU A 66 -7.44 24.06 -0.37
N LYS A 67 -7.78 25.35 -0.34
CA LYS A 67 -6.83 26.44 -0.66
C LYS A 67 -5.69 26.50 0.36
N ALA A 68 -5.99 26.40 1.65
CA ALA A 68 -4.98 26.39 2.71
C ALA A 68 -4.04 25.19 2.61
N VAL A 69 -4.59 24.02 2.25
CA VAL A 69 -3.81 22.80 1.99
C VAL A 69 -2.90 22.97 0.78
N ALA A 70 -3.40 23.54 -0.32
CA ALA A 70 -2.61 23.82 -1.51
C ALA A 70 -1.46 24.79 -1.19
N GLU A 71 -1.75 25.86 -0.46
CA GLU A 71 -0.74 26.83 -0.02
C GLU A 71 0.33 26.18 0.88
N TYR A 72 -0.09 25.35 1.84
CA TYR A 72 0.83 24.65 2.74
C TYR A 72 1.81 23.73 1.98
N ASN A 73 1.33 23.09 0.90
CA ASN A 73 2.11 22.17 0.06
C ASN A 73 2.76 22.86 -1.16
N ASN A 74 2.70 24.18 -1.27
CA ASN A 74 3.21 24.94 -2.42
C ASN A 74 2.60 24.53 -3.77
N ILE A 75 1.35 24.08 -3.76
CA ILE A 75 0.56 23.74 -4.96
C ILE A 75 -0.04 25.03 -5.51
N LYS A 76 0.28 25.37 -6.77
CA LYS A 76 -0.33 26.51 -7.46
C LYS A 76 -1.71 26.13 -7.97
N LEU A 77 -2.71 26.82 -7.49
CA LEU A 77 -4.08 26.73 -8.01
C LEU A 77 -4.21 27.72 -9.18
N GLU A 78 -4.89 27.31 -10.24
CA GLU A 78 -5.17 28.19 -11.38
C GLU A 78 -6.49 28.93 -11.17
N ASP A 79 -6.45 30.25 -11.46
CA ASP A 79 -7.67 31.02 -11.51
C ASP A 79 -8.50 30.66 -12.75
N TYR A 80 -9.64 30.07 -12.51
CA TYR A 80 -10.57 29.54 -13.51
C TYR A 80 -10.96 30.56 -14.64
N HIS A 81 -10.93 31.86 -14.34
CA HIS A 81 -11.32 32.92 -15.27
C HIS A 81 -10.29 33.19 -16.36
N SER A 82 -9.04 32.73 -16.24
CA SER A 82 -7.98 32.97 -17.23
C SER A 82 -7.89 31.91 -18.34
N MET A 83 -8.63 30.79 -18.23
CA MET A 83 -8.48 29.62 -19.11
C MET A 83 -9.38 29.59 -20.35
N ARG A 84 -10.07 30.67 -20.71
CA ARG A 84 -11.07 30.64 -21.81
C ARG A 84 -10.51 30.53 -23.23
N GLU A 85 -9.20 30.58 -23.48
CA GLU A 85 -8.67 30.71 -24.83
C GLU A 85 -7.87 29.54 -25.43
N ASP A 86 -7.47 28.50 -24.68
CA ASP A 86 -6.70 27.39 -25.27
C ASP A 86 -7.16 26.00 -24.81
N TYR A 87 -8.26 25.52 -25.38
CA TYR A 87 -8.68 24.12 -25.28
C TYR A 87 -7.81 23.21 -26.18
N ARG A 88 -6.54 23.07 -25.92
CA ARG A 88 -5.72 22.01 -26.49
C ARG A 88 -4.82 21.39 -25.44
N TYR A 89 -5.26 20.23 -24.94
CA TYR A 89 -4.44 19.21 -24.29
C TYR A 89 -3.24 19.75 -23.50
N ASN A 90 -3.47 20.23 -22.31
CA ASN A 90 -2.40 20.34 -21.33
C ASN A 90 -2.85 19.74 -20.00
N ASP A 91 -2.15 18.72 -19.57
CA ASP A 91 -2.29 17.76 -18.50
C ASP A 91 -2.31 18.33 -17.07
N ARG A 92 -2.82 19.52 -16.81
CA ARG A 92 -2.76 20.11 -15.46
C ARG A 92 -4.04 20.81 -15.06
N ASN A 93 -5.03 20.03 -14.65
CA ASN A 93 -6.12 20.54 -13.83
C ASN A 93 -5.60 20.88 -12.45
N ASN A 94 -5.06 22.10 -12.27
CA ASN A 94 -4.47 22.57 -11.01
C ASN A 94 -5.50 22.73 -9.85
N ASN A 95 -6.77 22.41 -10.07
CA ASN A 95 -7.81 22.40 -9.05
C ASN A 95 -8.04 21.03 -8.43
N ILE A 96 -7.31 19.99 -8.89
CA ILE A 96 -7.18 18.71 -8.21
C ILE A 96 -6.01 18.81 -7.25
N ILE A 97 -6.27 18.57 -5.97
CA ILE A 97 -5.28 18.65 -4.90
C ILE A 97 -5.00 17.25 -4.42
N SER A 98 -3.74 16.83 -4.46
CA SER A 98 -3.24 15.63 -3.80
C SER A 98 -2.07 16.07 -2.92
N ALA A 99 -2.28 16.07 -1.60
CA ALA A 99 -1.40 16.76 -0.67
C ALA A 99 -1.35 16.07 0.69
N ILE A 100 -0.51 16.58 1.56
CA ILE A 100 -0.32 16.09 2.93
C ILE A 100 -0.67 17.22 3.90
N LEU A 101 -1.50 16.92 4.90
CA LEU A 101 -1.78 17.81 6.02
C LEU A 101 -0.56 17.88 6.97
N PRO A 102 -0.47 18.93 7.82
CA PRO A 102 0.69 19.13 8.69
C PRO A 102 1.06 17.94 9.59
N ASN A 103 0.09 17.17 10.08
CA ASN A 103 0.33 15.97 10.88
C ASN A 103 0.62 14.71 10.04
N GLY A 104 0.58 14.85 8.70
CA GLY A 104 0.94 13.79 7.76
C GLY A 104 -0.25 12.98 7.23
N GLU A 105 -1.49 13.37 7.48
CA GLU A 105 -2.65 12.81 6.80
C GLU A 105 -2.62 13.19 5.32
N ARG A 106 -3.05 12.28 4.45
CA ARG A 106 -3.21 12.58 3.03
C ARG A 106 -4.58 13.14 2.74
N ILE A 107 -4.63 14.20 1.98
CA ILE A 107 -5.86 14.77 1.45
C ILE A 107 -5.85 14.74 -0.07
N ASP A 108 -6.89 14.16 -0.67
CA ASP A 108 -7.16 14.21 -2.10
C ASP A 108 -8.48 14.96 -2.29
N GLY A 109 -8.49 16.05 -3.06
CA GLY A 109 -9.67 16.89 -3.21
C GLY A 109 -9.73 17.65 -4.52
N ILE A 110 -10.90 18.20 -4.79
CA ILE A 110 -11.20 19.00 -5.98
C ILE A 110 -11.92 20.26 -5.50
N ILE A 111 -11.44 21.44 -5.89
CA ILE A 111 -12.14 22.70 -5.58
C ILE A 111 -13.34 22.86 -6.50
N GLU A 112 -13.10 23.08 -7.76
CA GLU A 112 -14.12 23.22 -8.79
C GLU A 112 -13.46 23.02 -10.15
N ILE A 113 -14.01 22.11 -10.97
CA ILE A 113 -13.55 21.90 -12.34
C ILE A 113 -14.77 21.82 -13.24
N ASP A 114 -14.83 22.67 -14.25
CA ASP A 114 -15.90 22.62 -15.25
C ASP A 114 -15.91 21.26 -15.95
N GLY A 115 -17.11 20.65 -15.97
CA GLY A 115 -17.32 19.37 -16.60
C GLY A 115 -16.90 18.14 -15.78
N ILE A 116 -16.22 18.31 -14.65
CA ILE A 116 -15.76 17.18 -13.81
C ILE A 116 -16.42 17.20 -12.43
N SER A 117 -16.66 18.38 -11.83
CA SER A 117 -17.30 18.48 -10.52
C SER A 117 -18.68 19.11 -10.60
N PHE A 118 -19.53 18.85 -9.60
CA PHE A 118 -20.86 19.46 -9.44
C PHE A 118 -20.78 20.92 -8.95
N ARG A 119 -19.75 21.68 -9.31
CA ARG A 119 -19.49 23.06 -8.88
C ARG A 119 -19.43 23.21 -7.37
N ARG A 120 -18.98 22.18 -6.65
CA ARG A 120 -18.75 22.21 -5.20
C ARG A 120 -17.47 21.45 -4.85
N PRO A 121 -16.68 21.99 -3.92
CA PRO A 121 -15.50 21.29 -3.46
C PRO A 121 -15.85 19.98 -2.75
N MET A 122 -15.01 18.99 -2.95
CA MET A 122 -15.07 17.71 -2.26
C MET A 122 -13.67 17.24 -1.93
N PHE A 123 -13.52 16.46 -0.88
CA PHE A 123 -12.22 15.86 -0.53
C PHE A 123 -12.36 14.58 0.27
N VAL A 124 -11.28 13.83 0.28
CA VAL A 124 -11.10 12.67 1.15
C VAL A 124 -9.81 12.86 1.93
N ILE A 125 -9.89 12.80 3.26
CA ILE A 125 -8.74 12.80 4.15
C ILE A 125 -8.51 11.36 4.60
N ARG A 126 -7.33 10.81 4.33
CA ARG A 126 -6.90 9.51 4.84
C ARG A 126 -5.92 9.73 5.97
N LYS A 127 -6.29 9.23 7.13
CA LYS A 127 -5.47 9.37 8.32
C LYS A 127 -4.19 8.55 8.21
N LYS A 128 -3.11 9.18 8.67
CA LYS A 128 -1.88 8.49 8.97
C LYS A 128 -2.06 7.79 10.31
N ASN A 129 -2.11 6.46 10.32
CA ASN A 129 -1.78 5.71 11.52
C ASN A 129 -2.75 5.49 12.64
N SER A 130 -3.96 5.48 12.52
CA SER A 130 -4.67 5.12 13.73
C SER A 130 -4.63 3.61 14.01
N VAL A 131 -5.30 2.85 13.20
CA VAL A 131 -5.52 1.41 13.43
C VAL A 131 -4.56 0.54 12.63
N TYR A 132 -4.20 0.96 11.41
CA TYR A 132 -3.34 0.15 10.52
C TYR A 132 -1.94 -0.09 11.08
N GLY A 133 -1.37 0.87 11.79
CA GLY A 133 -0.05 0.74 12.42
C GLY A 133 -0.04 -0.10 13.71
N ALA A 134 -1.22 -0.40 14.28
CA ALA A 134 -1.34 -1.24 15.46
C ALA A 134 -1.67 -2.71 15.15
N ILE A 135 -2.12 -3.01 13.91
CA ILE A 135 -2.47 -4.36 13.48
C ILE A 135 -1.21 -5.22 13.39
N ASN A 136 -1.27 -6.42 13.96
CA ASN A 136 -0.23 -7.43 13.89
C ASN A 136 -0.70 -8.70 13.15
N LEU A 137 0.18 -9.66 12.92
CA LEU A 137 -0.15 -10.90 12.22
C LEU A 137 -1.17 -11.77 13.00
N PHE A 138 -1.16 -11.67 14.32
CA PHE A 138 -2.12 -12.40 15.15
C PHE A 138 -3.54 -11.86 14.96
N ASP A 139 -3.71 -10.55 14.75
CA ASP A 139 -5.01 -9.95 14.42
C ASP A 139 -5.55 -10.47 13.09
N PHE A 140 -4.69 -10.70 12.09
CA PHE A 140 -5.08 -11.35 10.83
C PHE A 140 -5.56 -12.79 11.06
N CYS A 141 -4.93 -13.52 11.98
CA CYS A 141 -5.32 -14.87 12.35
C CYS A 141 -6.66 -14.89 13.09
N ASN A 142 -6.82 -14.05 14.11
CA ASN A 142 -8.05 -13.91 14.89
C ASN A 142 -9.25 -13.52 14.01
N SER A 143 -9.01 -12.65 13.03
CA SER A 143 -10.02 -12.22 12.04
C SER A 143 -10.27 -13.27 10.96
N LYS A 144 -9.64 -14.43 11.03
CA LYS A 144 -9.76 -15.54 10.06
C LYS A 144 -9.40 -15.13 8.62
N ILE A 145 -8.55 -14.12 8.47
CA ILE A 145 -7.99 -13.74 7.18
C ILE A 145 -6.90 -14.73 6.80
N ILE A 146 -6.04 -15.12 7.76
CA ILE A 146 -5.07 -16.20 7.64
C ILE A 146 -5.38 -17.32 8.65
N THR A 147 -4.88 -18.52 8.39
CA THR A 147 -4.92 -19.64 9.33
C THR A 147 -3.71 -19.64 10.27
N GLU A 148 -3.74 -20.43 11.34
CA GLU A 148 -2.57 -20.60 12.24
C GLU A 148 -1.36 -21.17 11.49
N ASN A 149 -1.57 -22.13 10.56
CA ASN A 149 -0.48 -22.66 9.74
C ASN A 149 0.12 -21.60 8.84
N GLN A 150 -0.72 -20.79 8.19
CA GLN A 150 -0.25 -19.65 7.39
C GLN A 150 0.51 -18.62 8.24
N LEU A 151 0.03 -18.33 9.44
CA LEU A 151 0.73 -17.46 10.40
C LEU A 151 2.13 -18.00 10.70
N GLY A 152 2.25 -19.31 10.98
CA GLY A 152 3.53 -19.97 11.22
C GLY A 152 4.50 -19.84 10.05
N ILE A 153 4.01 -20.06 8.81
CA ILE A 153 4.80 -19.92 7.58
C ILE A 153 5.31 -18.48 7.41
N ILE A 154 4.41 -17.49 7.58
CA ILE A 154 4.77 -16.07 7.45
C ILE A 154 5.84 -15.70 8.47
N LYS A 155 5.64 -16.03 9.76
CA LYS A 155 6.61 -15.75 10.83
C LYS A 155 7.97 -16.39 10.55
N LYS A 156 7.98 -17.66 10.13
CA LYS A 156 9.21 -18.35 9.73
C LYS A 156 9.89 -17.63 8.57
N SER A 157 9.15 -17.25 7.53
CA SER A 157 9.69 -16.54 6.36
C SER A 157 10.31 -15.18 6.75
N LEU A 158 9.67 -14.43 7.67
CA LEU A 158 10.22 -13.18 8.19
C LEU A 158 11.51 -13.40 8.97
N LYS A 159 11.56 -14.45 9.81
CA LYS A 159 12.75 -14.81 10.59
C LYS A 159 13.92 -15.25 9.72
N GLU A 160 13.64 -15.95 8.63
CA GLU A 160 14.63 -16.47 7.68
C GLU A 160 15.00 -15.46 6.59
N TYR A 161 14.61 -14.20 6.69
CA TYR A 161 14.86 -13.16 5.69
C TYR A 161 14.39 -13.52 4.28
N LYS A 162 13.33 -14.29 4.16
CA LYS A 162 12.73 -14.59 2.86
C LYS A 162 12.11 -13.35 2.22
N ASN A 163 12.16 -13.30 0.90
CA ASN A 163 11.52 -12.25 0.13
C ASN A 163 10.05 -12.58 -0.08
N ILE A 164 9.17 -11.67 0.28
CA ILE A 164 7.73 -11.88 0.27
C ILE A 164 7.07 -10.90 -0.70
N MET A 165 6.36 -11.42 -1.68
CA MET A 165 5.48 -10.64 -2.56
C MET A 165 4.05 -10.67 -2.04
N VAL A 166 3.45 -9.49 -1.82
CA VAL A 166 2.07 -9.34 -1.39
C VAL A 166 1.20 -8.91 -2.57
N VAL A 167 0.25 -9.73 -2.98
CA VAL A 167 -0.62 -9.47 -4.12
C VAL A 167 -2.04 -9.24 -3.66
N GLY A 168 -2.73 -8.29 -4.27
CA GLY A 168 -4.13 -8.04 -3.99
C GLY A 168 -4.66 -6.81 -4.70
N GLY A 169 -5.95 -6.78 -4.95
CA GLY A 169 -6.64 -5.62 -5.51
C GLY A 169 -6.65 -4.43 -4.55
N SER A 170 -7.30 -3.36 -4.97
CA SER A 170 -7.51 -2.19 -4.09
C SER A 170 -8.34 -2.58 -2.86
N MET A 171 -7.98 -2.01 -1.69
CA MET A 171 -8.70 -2.21 -0.42
C MET A 171 -8.76 -3.67 0.09
N THR A 172 -7.88 -4.55 -0.37
CA THR A 172 -7.77 -5.93 0.16
C THR A 172 -6.97 -6.02 1.45
N GLY A 173 -6.23 -4.96 1.81
CA GLY A 173 -5.46 -4.87 3.05
C GLY A 173 -3.96 -5.09 2.88
N LYS A 174 -3.39 -4.87 1.67
CA LYS A 174 -1.94 -5.00 1.42
C LYS A 174 -1.11 -4.19 2.41
N THR A 175 -1.34 -2.88 2.49
CA THR A 175 -0.62 -1.98 3.42
C THR A 175 -0.80 -2.40 4.88
N SER A 176 -2.00 -2.86 5.26
CA SER A 176 -2.25 -3.38 6.62
C SER A 176 -1.44 -4.65 6.88
N PHE A 177 -1.29 -5.52 5.89
CA PHE A 177 -0.48 -6.73 6.00
C PHE A 177 1.01 -6.40 6.09
N LEU A 178 1.50 -5.42 5.31
CA LEU A 178 2.88 -4.93 5.43
C LEU A 178 3.16 -4.38 6.82
N ASN A 179 2.22 -3.63 7.41
CA ASN A 179 2.33 -3.16 8.80
C ASN A 179 2.37 -4.33 9.79
N ALA A 180 1.53 -5.35 9.59
CA ALA A 180 1.52 -6.54 10.44
C ALA A 180 2.85 -7.32 10.36
N CYS A 181 3.43 -7.46 9.17
CA CYS A 181 4.76 -8.04 8.99
C CYS A 181 5.82 -7.18 9.68
N LEU A 182 5.73 -5.87 9.55
CA LEU A 182 6.66 -4.94 10.19
C LEU A 182 6.62 -5.03 11.71
N ARG A 183 5.41 -5.16 12.32
CA ARG A 183 5.28 -5.43 13.77
C ARG A 183 5.99 -6.71 14.19
N GLU A 184 5.80 -7.79 13.43
CA GLU A 184 6.48 -9.06 13.69
C GLU A 184 8.01 -8.92 13.56
N ILE A 185 8.47 -8.21 12.53
CA ILE A 185 9.90 -7.93 12.35
C ILE A 185 10.46 -7.17 13.56
N GLU A 186 9.76 -6.14 14.04
CA GLU A 186 10.19 -5.37 15.22
C GLU A 186 10.28 -6.18 16.50
N GLU A 187 9.49 -7.27 16.61
CA GLU A 187 9.53 -8.19 17.75
C GLU A 187 10.68 -9.21 17.65
N ILE A 188 11.04 -9.64 16.43
CA ILE A 188 12.04 -10.72 16.22
C ILE A 188 13.43 -10.20 15.86
N SER A 189 13.54 -8.94 15.42
CA SER A 189 14.79 -8.34 14.95
C SER A 189 15.68 -7.89 16.09
N ASP A 190 17.00 -7.87 15.82
CA ASP A 190 17.94 -7.17 16.68
C ASP A 190 17.65 -5.66 16.66
N VAL A 191 17.83 -4.98 17.77
CA VAL A 191 17.62 -3.52 17.94
C VAL A 191 18.43 -2.70 16.92
N ASN A 192 19.50 -3.26 16.39
CA ASN A 192 20.39 -2.61 15.44
C ASN A 192 20.01 -2.82 13.97
N GLU A 193 19.04 -3.69 13.67
CA GLU A 193 18.64 -3.99 12.30
C GLU A 193 18.05 -2.74 11.63
N LYS A 194 18.61 -2.37 10.47
CA LYS A 194 18.15 -1.21 9.70
C LYS A 194 17.02 -1.59 8.77
N ILE A 195 15.87 -0.97 8.94
CA ILE A 195 14.70 -1.14 8.08
C ILE A 195 14.55 0.09 7.20
N VAL A 196 14.42 -0.11 5.88
CA VAL A 196 14.03 0.94 4.95
C VAL A 196 12.61 0.66 4.46
N VAL A 197 11.75 1.66 4.55
CA VAL A 197 10.37 1.64 4.05
C VAL A 197 10.27 2.61 2.89
N ILE A 198 9.88 2.14 1.71
CA ILE A 198 9.60 2.95 0.53
C ILE A 198 8.09 2.88 0.26
N GLN A 199 7.44 4.02 0.17
CA GLN A 199 5.99 4.09 0.05
C GLN A 199 5.54 5.34 -0.71
N ASN A 200 4.39 5.26 -1.38
CA ASN A 200 3.80 6.40 -2.10
C ASN A 200 2.90 7.25 -1.21
N SER A 201 2.43 6.68 -0.14
CA SER A 201 1.64 7.35 0.90
C SER A 201 2.11 6.87 2.27
N ALA A 202 2.06 7.72 3.28
CA ALA A 202 2.54 7.38 4.61
C ALA A 202 1.64 6.35 5.34
N GLY A 203 1.40 5.20 4.71
CA GLY A 203 0.55 4.11 5.21
C GLY A 203 1.30 3.04 6.01
N VAL A 204 2.59 2.82 5.71
CA VAL A 204 3.45 1.88 6.44
C VAL A 204 4.20 2.60 7.54
N VAL A 205 4.09 2.12 8.77
CA VAL A 205 4.59 2.78 9.96
C VAL A 205 5.45 1.87 10.80
N ALA A 206 6.72 2.19 10.86
CA ALA A 206 7.67 1.53 11.75
C ALA A 206 7.70 2.21 13.14
N LYS A 207 7.87 1.41 14.19
CA LYS A 207 8.05 1.87 15.57
C LYS A 207 9.51 1.75 16.05
N THR A 208 10.32 0.96 15.34
CA THR A 208 11.74 0.84 15.67
C THR A 208 12.50 2.13 15.45
N SER A 209 13.56 2.35 16.22
CA SER A 209 14.39 3.56 16.12
C SER A 209 15.29 3.58 14.88
N ASN A 210 15.72 2.40 14.38
CA ASN A 210 16.61 2.30 13.22
C ASN A 210 15.83 2.09 11.91
N VAL A 211 14.97 3.05 11.59
CA VAL A 211 14.17 3.04 10.37
C VAL A 211 14.39 4.29 9.52
N VAL A 212 14.44 4.10 8.22
CA VAL A 212 14.37 5.18 7.22
C VAL A 212 13.11 5.01 6.41
N SER A 213 12.17 5.95 6.52
CA SER A 213 10.96 5.97 5.71
C SER A 213 11.12 6.97 4.57
N ILE A 214 10.99 6.50 3.35
CA ILE A 214 11.11 7.28 2.11
C ILE A 214 9.70 7.39 1.51
N LEU A 215 9.21 8.62 1.40
CA LEU A 215 8.01 8.91 0.63
C LEU A 215 8.45 9.22 -0.80
N SER A 216 7.94 8.47 -1.77
CA SER A 216 8.32 8.56 -3.17
C SER A 216 7.10 8.70 -4.07
N ASP A 217 7.15 9.59 -5.03
CA ASP A 217 6.18 9.60 -6.13
C ASP A 217 6.34 8.32 -6.96
N PHE A 218 5.27 7.92 -7.67
CA PHE A 218 5.26 6.69 -8.47
C PHE A 218 6.37 6.65 -9.52
N ASP A 219 6.65 7.77 -10.17
CA ASP A 219 7.67 7.92 -11.22
C ASP A 219 9.12 7.98 -10.67
N LYS A 220 9.30 7.98 -9.34
CA LYS A 220 10.60 8.06 -8.66
C LYS A 220 10.92 6.84 -7.79
N MET A 221 10.10 5.79 -7.86
CA MET A 221 10.28 4.57 -7.06
C MET A 221 11.65 3.94 -7.27
N SER A 222 12.12 3.86 -8.52
CA SER A 222 13.44 3.35 -8.87
C SER A 222 14.57 4.10 -8.16
N ASN A 223 14.48 5.43 -8.09
CA ASN A 223 15.46 6.25 -7.37
C ASN A 223 15.47 5.95 -5.86
N ALA A 224 14.30 5.75 -5.27
CA ALA A 224 14.18 5.41 -3.85
C ALA A 224 14.76 4.02 -3.56
N ILE A 225 14.51 3.03 -4.43
CA ILE A 225 15.08 1.68 -4.30
C ILE A 225 16.60 1.71 -4.50
N ASN A 226 17.10 2.50 -5.44
CA ASN A 226 18.53 2.65 -5.65
C ASN A 226 19.22 3.37 -4.46
N LEU A 227 18.57 4.37 -3.87
CA LEU A 227 19.05 5.01 -2.65
C LEU A 227 19.18 4.01 -1.50
N ASN A 228 18.29 3.04 -1.41
CA ASN A 228 18.35 1.98 -0.40
C ASN A 228 19.68 1.19 -0.45
N LYS A 229 20.28 0.95 -1.63
CA LYS A 229 21.60 0.31 -1.77
C LYS A 229 22.68 1.08 -0.99
N ARG A 230 22.58 2.42 -0.98
CA ARG A 230 23.52 3.31 -0.26
C ARG A 230 23.22 3.35 1.23
N LEU A 231 21.97 3.17 1.62
CA LEU A 231 21.54 3.16 3.02
C LEU A 231 21.89 1.85 3.74
N ARG A 232 22.26 0.80 3.00
CA ARG A 232 22.64 -0.53 3.52
C ARG A 232 21.59 -1.08 4.48
N ALA A 233 20.33 -1.12 4.02
CA ALA A 233 19.24 -1.68 4.80
C ALA A 233 19.38 -3.19 4.93
N ASP A 234 19.16 -3.71 6.14
CA ASP A 234 19.04 -5.14 6.39
C ASP A 234 17.70 -5.66 5.86
N ARG A 235 16.63 -4.87 6.01
CA ARG A 235 15.31 -5.18 5.46
C ARG A 235 14.75 -4.03 4.64
N LEU A 236 14.01 -4.38 3.58
CA LEU A 236 13.35 -3.43 2.69
C LEU A 236 11.86 -3.73 2.61
N ILE A 237 11.04 -2.70 2.85
CA ILE A 237 9.59 -2.78 2.69
C ILE A 237 9.17 -1.78 1.63
N ILE A 238 8.46 -2.28 0.59
CA ILE A 238 7.92 -1.45 -0.50
C ILE A 238 6.41 -1.57 -0.50
N ASP A 239 5.69 -0.47 -0.19
CA ASP A 239 4.23 -0.50 -0.07
C ASP A 239 3.56 -0.83 -1.40
N GLU A 240 4.03 -0.28 -2.52
CA GLU A 240 3.47 -0.61 -3.83
C GLU A 240 4.52 -0.46 -4.93
N LEU A 241 4.84 -1.57 -5.61
CA LEU A 241 5.73 -1.60 -6.75
C LEU A 241 4.92 -1.42 -8.04
N ASN A 242 5.11 -0.30 -8.75
CA ASN A 242 4.24 0.12 -9.85
C ASN A 242 4.95 0.37 -11.17
N ASP A 243 6.27 0.29 -11.21
CA ASP A 243 7.02 0.62 -12.41
C ASP A 243 8.15 -0.39 -12.70
N SER A 244 8.53 -0.44 -13.98
CA SER A 244 9.55 -1.35 -14.50
C SER A 244 10.95 -1.05 -13.98
N LEU A 245 11.32 0.23 -13.88
CA LEU A 245 12.63 0.62 -13.35
C LEU A 245 12.75 0.28 -11.86
N GLY A 246 11.68 0.46 -11.09
CA GLY A 246 11.62 0.04 -9.69
C GLY A 246 11.81 -1.46 -9.53
N LEU A 247 11.18 -2.27 -10.38
CA LEU A 247 11.39 -3.72 -10.37
C LEU A 247 12.83 -4.09 -10.71
N TYR A 248 13.42 -3.47 -11.72
CA TYR A 248 14.82 -3.71 -12.09
C TYR A 248 15.78 -3.45 -10.92
N GLU A 249 15.63 -2.31 -10.26
CA GLU A 249 16.45 -1.99 -9.10
C GLU A 249 16.23 -2.96 -7.93
N LEU A 250 14.99 -3.43 -7.76
CA LEU A 250 14.64 -4.44 -6.76
C LEU A 250 15.31 -5.78 -7.07
N ILE A 251 15.18 -6.30 -8.29
CA ILE A 251 15.81 -7.55 -8.70
C ILE A 251 17.33 -7.48 -8.49
N GLY A 252 17.97 -6.39 -8.92
CA GLY A 252 19.41 -6.23 -8.70
C GLY A 252 19.82 -6.22 -7.21
N ARG A 253 18.91 -5.87 -6.27
CA ARG A 253 19.13 -6.06 -4.84
C ARG A 253 19.01 -7.53 -4.44
N LEU A 254 17.98 -8.21 -4.91
CA LEU A 254 17.68 -9.59 -4.56
C LEU A 254 18.78 -10.54 -5.06
N ASP A 255 19.27 -10.34 -6.28
CA ASP A 255 20.37 -11.11 -6.87
C ASP A 255 21.69 -11.00 -6.10
N ASN A 256 21.91 -9.88 -5.42
CA ASN A 256 23.09 -9.74 -4.55
C ASN A 256 22.95 -10.51 -3.21
N GLY A 257 21.92 -11.37 -3.08
CA GLY A 257 21.69 -12.21 -1.91
C GLY A 257 21.18 -11.46 -0.68
N ILE A 258 20.69 -10.24 -0.85
CA ILE A 258 20.13 -9.45 0.25
C ILE A 258 18.65 -9.80 0.40
N GLY A 259 18.34 -10.72 1.30
CA GLY A 259 16.98 -11.13 1.65
C GLY A 259 16.22 -10.12 2.52
N GLY A 260 15.06 -10.54 3.05
CA GLY A 260 14.24 -9.75 3.96
C GLY A 260 13.48 -8.61 3.28
N THR A 261 13.22 -8.74 1.99
CA THR A 261 12.44 -7.76 1.23
C THR A 261 10.96 -8.17 1.22
N ILE A 262 10.08 -7.23 1.56
CA ILE A 262 8.63 -7.40 1.45
C ILE A 262 8.09 -6.30 0.55
N PHE A 263 7.41 -6.68 -0.52
CA PHE A 263 6.88 -5.70 -1.46
C PHE A 263 5.46 -6.06 -1.90
N SER A 264 4.64 -5.06 -2.16
CA SER A 264 3.30 -5.29 -2.66
C SER A 264 3.16 -4.96 -4.15
N VAL A 265 2.34 -5.76 -4.83
CA VAL A 265 1.99 -5.59 -6.24
C VAL A 265 0.47 -5.53 -6.37
N PRO A 266 -0.09 -4.44 -6.93
CA PRO A 266 -1.52 -4.36 -7.17
C PRO A 266 -1.92 -5.27 -8.34
N ALA A 267 -2.57 -6.40 -8.02
CA ALA A 267 -3.11 -7.34 -9.00
C ALA A 267 -4.28 -8.13 -8.40
N LEU A 268 -5.14 -8.69 -9.26
CA LEU A 268 -6.32 -9.42 -8.80
C LEU A 268 -5.99 -10.81 -8.20
N ASN A 269 -4.91 -11.42 -8.70
CA ASN A 269 -4.44 -12.71 -8.24
C ASN A 269 -2.91 -12.83 -8.41
N GLU A 270 -2.34 -13.91 -7.89
CA GLU A 270 -0.92 -14.24 -7.92
C GLU A 270 -0.37 -14.34 -9.33
N GLU A 271 -1.07 -15.02 -10.23
CA GLU A 271 -0.65 -15.18 -11.63
C GLU A 271 -0.54 -13.82 -12.33
N ARG A 272 -1.54 -12.95 -12.16
CA ARG A 272 -1.50 -11.58 -12.72
C ARG A 272 -0.43 -10.72 -12.06
N GLY A 273 -0.17 -10.93 -10.77
CA GLY A 273 0.93 -10.26 -10.07
C GLY A 273 2.28 -10.61 -10.69
N LEU A 274 2.54 -11.89 -10.88
CA LEU A 274 3.76 -12.39 -11.52
C LEU A 274 3.85 -11.98 -13.00
N SER A 275 2.74 -12.08 -13.75
CA SER A 275 2.69 -11.59 -15.15
C SER A 275 2.98 -10.10 -15.26
N LYS A 276 2.54 -9.30 -14.28
CA LYS A 276 2.85 -7.87 -14.23
C LYS A 276 4.34 -7.61 -14.01
N LEU A 277 4.99 -8.39 -13.14
CA LEU A 277 6.44 -8.32 -12.97
C LEU A 277 7.16 -8.67 -14.28
N ASN A 278 6.73 -9.74 -14.98
CA ASN A 278 7.30 -10.08 -16.28
C ASN A 278 7.12 -8.97 -17.31
N SER A 279 5.92 -8.34 -17.38
CA SER A 279 5.68 -7.22 -18.30
C SER A 279 6.59 -6.03 -18.01
N TYR A 280 6.89 -5.74 -16.75
CA TYR A 280 7.84 -4.70 -16.38
C TYR A 280 9.27 -5.03 -16.83
N ILE A 281 9.65 -6.30 -16.78
CA ILE A 281 10.94 -6.75 -17.31
C ILE A 281 10.97 -6.60 -18.84
N GLU A 282 9.87 -6.99 -19.52
CA GLU A 282 9.73 -6.88 -20.96
C GLU A 282 9.80 -5.43 -21.48
N GLU A 283 9.30 -4.46 -20.72
CA GLU A 283 9.40 -3.04 -21.09
C GLU A 283 10.84 -2.52 -21.11
N LEU A 284 11.71 -3.04 -20.26
CA LEU A 284 13.08 -2.52 -20.11
C LEU A 284 14.10 -3.21 -21.02
N TYR A 285 13.86 -4.44 -21.39
CA TYR A 285 14.79 -5.25 -22.16
C TYR A 285 14.04 -6.06 -23.24
N ASN A 286 14.66 -6.26 -24.38
CA ASN A 286 14.28 -7.34 -25.30
C ASN A 286 14.56 -8.66 -24.55
N VAL A 287 13.56 -9.13 -23.86
CA VAL A 287 13.51 -10.18 -22.85
C VAL A 287 14.60 -11.24 -22.97
N ASP A 288 15.55 -11.25 -22.05
CA ASP A 288 16.35 -12.42 -21.78
C ASP A 288 15.64 -13.28 -20.73
N GLU A 289 15.52 -14.59 -20.99
CA GLU A 289 14.97 -15.59 -20.06
C GLU A 289 15.61 -15.54 -18.66
N GLU A 290 16.79 -14.97 -18.55
CA GLU A 290 17.56 -14.81 -17.32
C GLU A 290 16.80 -14.02 -16.25
N TYR A 291 16.07 -12.96 -16.64
CA TYR A 291 15.31 -12.14 -15.67
C TYR A 291 14.04 -12.81 -15.14
N ILE A 292 13.40 -13.66 -15.95
CA ILE A 292 12.25 -14.46 -15.51
C ILE A 292 12.71 -15.45 -14.42
N ASN A 293 13.86 -16.06 -14.62
CA ASN A 293 14.47 -16.96 -13.64
C ASN A 293 14.81 -16.22 -12.32
N GLN A 294 15.12 -14.92 -12.39
CA GLN A 294 15.43 -14.12 -11.20
C GLN A 294 14.19 -13.87 -10.32
N VAL A 295 13.00 -13.68 -10.90
CA VAL A 295 11.77 -13.60 -10.12
C VAL A 295 11.48 -14.94 -9.45
N GLU A 296 11.61 -16.05 -10.18
CA GLU A 296 11.43 -17.40 -9.64
C GLU A 296 12.37 -17.67 -8.46
N THR A 297 13.65 -17.37 -8.63
CA THR A 297 14.68 -17.66 -7.62
C THR A 297 14.56 -16.77 -6.40
N ASN A 298 14.15 -15.51 -6.58
CA ASN A 298 14.24 -14.50 -5.55
C ASN A 298 12.92 -14.24 -4.79
N VAL A 299 11.76 -14.62 -5.33
CA VAL A 299 10.47 -14.50 -4.63
C VAL A 299 10.16 -15.81 -3.91
N ASN A 300 10.38 -15.84 -2.60
CA ASN A 300 10.27 -17.07 -1.82
C ASN A 300 8.84 -17.39 -1.35
N LEU A 301 8.02 -16.35 -1.14
CA LEU A 301 6.64 -16.50 -0.68
C LEU A 301 5.74 -15.45 -1.34
N ILE A 302 4.59 -15.88 -1.82
CA ILE A 302 3.55 -14.99 -2.34
C ILE A 302 2.36 -15.04 -1.38
N VAL A 303 1.93 -13.87 -0.90
CA VAL A 303 0.74 -13.70 -0.07
C VAL A 303 -0.33 -13.00 -0.90
N LYS A 304 -1.36 -13.74 -1.31
CA LYS A 304 -2.53 -13.21 -1.99
C LYS A 304 -3.57 -12.76 -0.98
N LEU A 305 -3.92 -11.49 -0.99
CA LEU A 305 -5.02 -10.92 -0.22
C LEU A 305 -6.20 -10.63 -1.14
N TYR A 306 -7.38 -11.12 -0.79
CA TYR A 306 -8.58 -10.96 -1.61
C TYR A 306 -9.83 -10.81 -0.73
N LYS A 307 -10.92 -10.41 -1.36
CA LYS A 307 -12.26 -10.49 -0.75
C LYS A 307 -12.99 -11.67 -1.38
N ASP A 308 -13.58 -12.50 -0.54
CA ASP A 308 -14.40 -13.63 -0.99
C ASP A 308 -15.77 -13.16 -1.52
N LYS A 309 -16.64 -14.09 -1.89
CA LYS A 309 -18.00 -13.82 -2.36
C LYS A 309 -18.89 -13.08 -1.34
N ASN A 310 -18.54 -13.11 -0.08
CA ASN A 310 -19.21 -12.40 1.00
C ASN A 310 -18.54 -11.08 1.34
N PHE A 311 -17.59 -10.63 0.54
CA PHE A 311 -16.75 -9.44 0.76
C PHE A 311 -15.86 -9.53 2.01
N GLU A 312 -15.70 -10.71 2.60
CA GLU A 312 -14.78 -10.93 3.70
C GLU A 312 -13.33 -11.01 3.19
N LYS A 313 -12.41 -10.39 3.92
CA LYS A 313 -10.98 -10.47 3.60
C LYS A 313 -10.45 -11.86 3.90
N LYS A 314 -9.67 -12.41 2.97
CA LYS A 314 -9.02 -13.72 3.07
C LYS A 314 -7.62 -13.65 2.47
N ALA A 315 -6.79 -14.61 2.84
CA ALA A 315 -5.46 -14.78 2.26
C ALA A 315 -5.23 -16.21 1.77
N LYS A 316 -4.34 -16.34 0.80
CA LYS A 316 -3.73 -17.57 0.35
C LYS A 316 -2.23 -17.35 0.24
N LEU A 317 -1.46 -18.39 0.52
CA LEU A 317 -0.02 -18.37 0.43
C LEU A 317 0.43 -19.33 -0.68
N PHE A 318 1.43 -18.90 -1.45
CA PHE A 318 2.00 -19.71 -2.53
C PHE A 318 3.53 -19.66 -2.49
N GLU A 319 4.16 -20.76 -2.88
CA GLU A 319 5.57 -20.82 -3.22
C GLU A 319 5.70 -21.07 -4.73
N ILE A 320 6.76 -20.54 -5.34
CA ILE A 320 7.06 -20.75 -6.75
C ILE A 320 7.90 -22.03 -6.84
N LEU A 321 7.44 -23.01 -7.61
CA LEU A 321 8.15 -24.27 -7.87
C LEU A 321 8.98 -24.23 -9.16
N GLY A 322 8.64 -23.35 -10.09
CA GLY A 322 9.32 -23.24 -11.36
C GLY A 322 8.56 -22.36 -12.36
N TYR A 323 9.11 -22.28 -13.57
CA TYR A 323 8.52 -21.55 -14.69
C TYR A 323 8.34 -22.45 -15.92
N ASP A 324 7.09 -22.61 -16.36
CA ASP A 324 6.76 -23.31 -17.60
C ASP A 324 7.03 -22.40 -18.80
N LYS A 325 8.13 -22.66 -19.50
CA LYS A 325 8.57 -21.88 -20.66
C LYS A 325 7.61 -21.97 -21.86
N GLU A 326 6.96 -23.12 -22.05
CA GLU A 326 6.05 -23.34 -23.17
C GLU A 326 4.77 -22.51 -23.01
N ASN A 327 4.20 -22.55 -21.82
CA ASN A 327 2.97 -21.83 -21.50
C ASN A 327 3.20 -20.42 -20.93
N LYS A 328 4.46 -20.01 -20.72
CA LYS A 328 4.87 -18.73 -20.12
C LYS A 328 4.22 -18.46 -18.78
N LYS A 329 4.18 -19.47 -17.89
CA LYS A 329 3.51 -19.41 -16.58
C LYS A 329 4.40 -19.92 -15.46
N TYR A 330 4.27 -19.30 -14.28
CA TYR A 330 4.87 -19.85 -13.07
C TYR A 330 4.05 -21.03 -12.55
N ILE A 331 4.77 -22.05 -12.09
CA ILE A 331 4.19 -23.21 -11.39
C ILE A 331 4.17 -22.87 -9.92
N LEU A 332 2.97 -22.83 -9.33
CA LEU A 332 2.75 -22.40 -7.96
C LEU A 332 2.15 -23.53 -7.14
N ILE A 333 2.59 -23.65 -5.88
CA ILE A 333 1.96 -24.52 -4.90
C ILE A 333 1.34 -23.67 -3.77
N GLU A 334 0.08 -23.91 -3.45
CA GLU A 334 -0.60 -23.29 -2.31
C GLU A 334 -0.13 -23.97 -1.01
N VAL A 335 0.41 -23.18 -0.08
CA VAL A 335 0.94 -23.65 1.20
C VAL A 335 0.11 -23.14 2.38
N GLY A 336 0.21 -23.83 3.52
CA GLY A 336 -0.52 -23.46 4.74
C GLY A 336 -2.01 -23.84 4.73
N LEU A 337 -2.41 -24.75 3.85
CA LEU A 337 -3.71 -25.41 3.93
C LEU A 337 -3.80 -26.19 5.25
N LYS A 338 -5.00 -26.32 5.85
CA LYS A 338 -5.19 -27.25 6.97
C LYS A 338 -4.78 -28.63 6.50
N GLU A 339 -3.97 -29.33 7.29
CA GLU A 339 -3.74 -30.75 7.09
C GLU A 339 -5.11 -31.47 7.04
N THR A 340 -5.63 -31.73 5.85
CA THR A 340 -6.54 -32.85 5.67
C THR A 340 -5.70 -34.08 5.94
N LYS A 341 -6.00 -34.76 7.05
CA LYS A 341 -5.40 -36.07 7.34
C LYS A 341 -5.46 -36.91 6.08
N THR A 342 -4.25 -37.16 5.54
CA THR A 342 -3.90 -38.33 4.70
C THR A 342 -4.88 -38.78 3.61
N GLU A 343 -4.51 -38.53 2.36
CA GLU A 343 -4.44 -39.61 1.33
C GLU A 343 -3.72 -39.10 0.05
N ASP A 344 -3.61 -37.77 -0.16
CA ASP A 344 -3.05 -37.23 -1.41
C ASP A 344 -1.54 -36.96 -1.37
N THR A 345 -0.87 -37.25 -0.26
CA THR A 345 0.61 -37.08 -0.15
C THR A 345 1.39 -38.21 -0.84
N LEU A 346 0.72 -39.22 -1.38
CA LEU A 346 1.34 -40.34 -2.10
C LEU A 346 1.61 -40.04 -3.58
N LEU A 347 0.95 -39.05 -4.18
CA LEU A 347 1.12 -38.69 -5.60
C LEU A 347 2.35 -37.83 -5.89
N LEU A 348 2.93 -37.17 -4.87
CA LEU A 348 4.11 -36.34 -5.05
C LEU A 348 5.45 -37.08 -4.90
N LYS A 349 5.43 -38.38 -4.51
CA LYS A 349 6.64 -39.21 -4.38
C LYS A 349 7.00 -40.03 -5.64
N GLU A 350 6.16 -39.99 -6.67
CA GLU A 350 6.42 -40.72 -7.92
C GLU A 350 7.18 -39.91 -8.99
N PHE A 351 7.63 -38.69 -8.67
CA PHE A 351 8.44 -37.86 -9.57
C PHE A 351 9.90 -37.72 -9.13
N GLU A 352 10.36 -38.48 -8.15
CA GLU A 352 11.77 -38.51 -7.69
C GLU A 352 12.48 -39.85 -8.00
N GLU A 353 12.08 -40.59 -9.07
CA GLU A 353 12.91 -41.67 -9.63
C GLU A 353 13.20 -41.45 -11.11
#